data_24e9d961d11803a7db1b21424c166cae
#
_entry.id   24e9d961d11803a7db1b21424c166cae
#
_cell.length_a   1.000
_cell.length_b   1.000
_cell.length_c   1.000
_cell.angle_alpha   90.00
_cell.angle_beta   90.00
_cell.angle_gamma   90.00
#
_symmetry.space_group_name_H-M   'P 1'
#
loop_
_entity.id
_entity.type
_entity.pdbx_description
1 polymer ?
#
loop_
_entity_poly.entity_id
_entity_poly.type
_entity_poly.pdbx_seq_one_letter_code
_entity_poly.pdbx_strand_id
1 'polypeptide(L)'
;FAFMTLAFCCFGARAQNKNITITLVETSDVHGSFFPYDFITRKPKAGSMARVATFINDLRQKKGTENVYLLDNGDILQGQPISYYYNYIDKQQENIAASVINFMHYDATTVGNHDIETGHAVYDKWIRELHCPVLGANIIDTRTQKSYVLPYTIIKKKNGVKVAVVGMLTPAIPNWLEENLWKGLRFEDIVSSAKKTIAALKANEKPDVIVGLFHSGWDGGIITPNYVEDASKMVAEEVDGFDVVFFGHDHKPHNSIETNKDGNEVVCLDPANNAQRVAVATITLAPVKKKNKSGKQFNVVKKWGELVSVADLAIDKPFMAHFEKQIDKVKQWANTEIGRFDNTISTKDCFFGNSAFNDLILNLELQITKADIAFNAPLGFNSVIKAGPITVGDMFSLYKYENQLYVMRLTGKEIKNYLEMSYNLWTNTMKSPDDHLLLLSNDTRDDSQRLGFKNFSFNFDSAAGIDYEVDVTKPYGQKVNIIKMSNG
;
A
#
# COMPACT_ATOMS: atom_id res chain seq x y z
N PHE A 1 21.47 -16.56 81.58
CA PHE A 1 20.54 -16.36 80.46
C PHE A 1 20.99 -15.15 79.66
N ALA A 2 21.62 -15.39 78.51
CA ALA A 2 22.03 -14.34 77.60
C ALA A 2 20.99 -14.30 76.44
N PHE A 3 20.29 -13.18 76.28
CA PHE A 3 19.40 -12.91 75.14
C PHE A 3 20.25 -12.37 73.98
N MET A 4 20.29 -13.16 72.92
CA MET A 4 20.96 -12.80 71.66
C MET A 4 19.90 -12.19 70.71
N THR A 5 19.90 -10.89 70.52
CA THR A 5 18.99 -10.16 69.65
C THR A 5 19.51 -10.25 68.20
N LEU A 6 18.80 -11.07 67.35
CA LEU A 6 19.10 -11.12 65.93
C LEU A 6 18.50 -9.88 65.24
N ALA A 7 19.34 -8.97 64.77
CA ALA A 7 18.93 -7.88 63.92
C ALA A 7 18.74 -8.38 62.48
N PHE A 8 17.48 -8.46 62.01
CA PHE A 8 17.15 -8.72 60.62
C PHE A 8 17.40 -7.43 59.80
N CYS A 9 18.56 -7.37 59.14
CA CYS A 9 18.79 -6.37 58.10
C CYS A 9 17.97 -6.74 56.86
N CYS A 10 16.78 -6.15 56.72
CA CYS A 10 16.08 -6.13 55.43
C CYS A 10 16.87 -5.31 54.43
N PHE A 11 17.68 -5.98 53.63
CA PHE A 11 18.19 -5.41 52.39
C PHE A 11 17.00 -5.29 51.41
N GLY A 12 16.37 -4.12 51.42
CA GLY A 12 15.45 -3.74 50.39
C GLY A 12 16.23 -3.67 49.07
N ALA A 13 16.10 -4.71 48.25
CA ALA A 13 16.58 -4.67 46.86
C ALA A 13 15.85 -3.51 46.17
N ARG A 14 16.50 -2.35 46.07
CA ARG A 14 16.08 -1.29 45.13
C ARG A 14 16.09 -1.94 43.76
N ALA A 15 14.91 -2.23 43.24
CA ALA A 15 14.74 -2.58 41.83
C ALA A 15 15.42 -1.48 41.01
N GLN A 16 16.57 -1.81 40.46
CA GLN A 16 17.24 -0.94 39.50
C GLN A 16 16.26 -0.76 38.35
N ASN A 17 15.71 0.44 38.17
CA ASN A 17 14.85 0.78 37.07
C ASN A 17 15.64 0.55 35.76
N LYS A 18 15.56 -0.64 35.19
CA LYS A 18 16.22 -1.00 33.94
C LYS A 18 15.52 -0.30 32.78
N ASN A 19 16.31 0.11 31.80
CA ASN A 19 15.76 0.57 30.51
C ASN A 19 14.90 -0.53 29.89
N ILE A 20 13.82 -0.14 29.23
CA ILE A 20 12.93 -1.00 28.45
C ILE A 20 13.25 -0.78 26.98
N THR A 21 13.36 -1.86 26.21
CA THR A 21 13.48 -1.75 24.75
C THR A 21 12.24 -2.33 24.12
N ILE A 22 11.53 -1.53 23.33
CA ILE A 22 10.40 -1.95 22.53
C ILE A 22 10.79 -2.02 21.05
N THR A 23 10.08 -2.85 20.31
CA THR A 23 10.25 -3.02 18.87
C THR A 23 8.91 -2.86 18.20
N LEU A 24 8.83 -1.94 17.27
CA LEU A 24 7.66 -1.68 16.44
C LEU A 24 7.95 -2.26 15.06
N VAL A 25 7.02 -3.01 14.51
CA VAL A 25 7.14 -3.62 13.19
C VAL A 25 5.96 -3.17 12.36
N GLU A 26 6.24 -2.76 11.14
CA GLU A 26 5.23 -2.35 10.17
C GLU A 26 5.24 -3.29 8.96
N THR A 27 4.03 -3.58 8.47
CA THR A 27 3.75 -4.02 7.10
C THR A 27 2.99 -2.91 6.38
N SER A 28 3.23 -2.73 5.09
CA SER A 28 2.53 -1.78 4.23
C SER A 28 2.34 -2.39 2.86
N ASP A 29 1.30 -1.94 2.14
CA ASP A 29 1.11 -2.25 0.73
C ASP A 29 1.20 -3.75 0.43
N VAL A 30 0.56 -4.54 1.28
CA VAL A 30 0.61 -6.01 1.21
C VAL A 30 -0.05 -6.53 -0.07
N HIS A 31 -1.06 -5.83 -0.59
CA HIS A 31 -1.73 -6.14 -1.86
C HIS A 31 -2.11 -7.61 -2.01
N GLY A 32 -2.75 -8.18 -0.97
CA GLY A 32 -3.18 -9.58 -0.98
C GLY A 32 -2.06 -10.62 -0.98
N SER A 33 -0.81 -10.21 -0.76
CA SER A 33 0.37 -11.11 -0.68
C SER A 33 0.39 -11.88 0.65
N PHE A 34 -0.72 -12.54 0.99
CA PHE A 34 -0.86 -13.28 2.24
C PHE A 34 -0.08 -14.58 2.25
N PHE A 35 -0.03 -15.26 1.10
CA PHE A 35 0.51 -16.61 0.98
C PHE A 35 1.74 -16.64 0.06
N PRO A 36 2.64 -17.64 0.22
CA PRO A 36 3.84 -17.78 -0.61
C PRO A 36 3.52 -18.37 -1.99
N TYR A 37 2.40 -17.94 -2.56
CA TYR A 37 1.87 -18.36 -3.85
C TYR A 37 1.22 -17.16 -4.56
N ASP A 38 1.63 -16.92 -5.77
CA ASP A 38 1.05 -15.92 -6.66
C ASP A 38 -0.10 -16.56 -7.43
N PHE A 39 -1.33 -16.14 -7.14
CA PHE A 39 -2.54 -16.71 -7.76
C PHE A 39 -2.70 -16.30 -9.24
N ILE A 40 -2.02 -15.23 -9.68
CA ILE A 40 -2.04 -14.76 -11.07
C ILE A 40 -1.12 -15.64 -11.91
N THR A 41 0.15 -15.71 -11.52
CA THR A 41 1.18 -16.48 -12.25
C THR A 41 1.19 -17.96 -11.90
N ARG A 42 0.46 -18.39 -10.86
CA ARG A 42 0.38 -19.75 -10.33
C ARG A 42 1.75 -20.32 -9.91
N LYS A 43 2.63 -19.45 -9.42
CA LYS A 43 4.00 -19.77 -9.02
C LYS A 43 4.27 -19.46 -7.55
N PRO A 44 5.29 -20.08 -6.95
CA PRO A 44 5.77 -19.64 -5.64
C PRO A 44 6.16 -18.16 -5.65
N LYS A 45 5.89 -17.47 -4.54
CA LYS A 45 6.19 -16.05 -4.33
C LYS A 45 7.08 -15.89 -3.09
N ALA A 46 8.09 -15.03 -3.18
CA ALA A 46 9.04 -14.79 -2.09
C ALA A 46 8.42 -13.97 -0.95
N GLY A 47 7.78 -12.82 -1.26
CA GLY A 47 7.08 -12.00 -0.26
C GLY A 47 5.75 -12.63 0.14
N SER A 48 5.47 -12.73 1.45
CA SER A 48 4.17 -13.17 1.96
C SER A 48 4.00 -12.92 3.45
N MET A 49 2.75 -12.71 3.88
CA MET A 49 2.40 -12.62 5.31
C MET A 49 2.71 -13.92 6.07
N ALA A 50 2.72 -15.08 5.41
CA ALA A 50 3.15 -16.34 6.01
C ALA A 50 4.64 -16.33 6.43
N ARG A 51 5.49 -15.56 5.76
CA ARG A 51 6.90 -15.37 6.15
C ARG A 51 7.06 -14.26 7.18
N VAL A 52 6.24 -13.19 7.07
CA VAL A 52 6.15 -12.16 8.10
C VAL A 52 5.72 -12.78 9.43
N ALA A 53 4.78 -13.74 9.41
CA ALA A 53 4.35 -14.45 10.62
C ALA A 53 5.51 -15.19 11.30
N THR A 54 6.39 -15.86 10.54
CA THR A 54 7.63 -16.45 11.09
C THR A 54 8.50 -15.41 11.77
N PHE A 55 8.77 -14.28 11.07
CA PHE A 55 9.58 -13.19 11.63
C PHE A 55 9.00 -12.67 12.94
N ILE A 56 7.70 -12.40 12.98
CA ILE A 56 7.01 -11.85 14.15
C ILE A 56 6.99 -12.84 15.31
N ASN A 57 6.74 -14.13 15.05
CA ASN A 57 6.74 -15.17 16.07
C ASN A 57 8.13 -15.32 16.70
N ASP A 58 9.19 -15.34 15.89
CA ASP A 58 10.57 -15.37 16.36
C ASP A 58 10.92 -14.13 17.20
N LEU A 59 10.48 -12.96 16.74
CA LEU A 59 10.73 -11.69 17.43
C LEU A 59 10.01 -11.66 18.79
N ARG A 60 8.75 -12.07 18.84
CA ARG A 60 7.95 -12.20 20.08
C ARG A 60 8.56 -13.20 21.06
N GLN A 61 9.06 -14.32 20.56
CA GLN A 61 9.76 -15.30 21.38
C GLN A 61 11.07 -14.75 21.98
N LYS A 62 11.87 -14.03 21.18
CA LYS A 62 13.17 -13.49 21.60
C LYS A 62 13.08 -12.29 22.52
N LYS A 63 12.10 -11.41 22.30
CA LYS A 63 12.01 -10.10 23.00
C LYS A 63 10.88 -10.01 24.02
N GLY A 64 9.98 -10.98 24.05
CA GLY A 64 8.73 -10.95 24.82
C GLY A 64 7.62 -10.25 24.02
N THR A 65 6.43 -10.84 24.01
CA THR A 65 5.25 -10.31 23.27
C THR A 65 4.87 -8.91 23.72
N GLU A 66 5.11 -8.58 24.99
CA GLU A 66 4.84 -7.25 25.55
C GLU A 66 5.76 -6.14 25.01
N ASN A 67 6.88 -6.51 24.39
CA ASN A 67 7.86 -5.56 23.84
C ASN A 67 7.80 -5.44 22.32
N VAL A 68 6.93 -6.20 21.65
CA VAL A 68 6.76 -6.18 20.19
C VAL A 68 5.38 -5.62 19.83
N TYR A 69 5.36 -4.60 19.00
CA TYR A 69 4.15 -3.95 18.46
C TYR A 69 4.09 -4.19 16.97
N LEU A 70 2.98 -4.69 16.46
CA LEU A 70 2.80 -5.02 15.05
C LEU A 70 1.70 -4.14 14.46
N LEU A 71 2.04 -3.40 13.41
CA LEU A 71 1.20 -2.40 12.76
C LEU A 71 1.09 -2.68 11.27
N ASP A 72 -0.07 -2.38 10.68
CA ASP A 72 -0.28 -2.46 9.24
C ASP A 72 -0.68 -1.09 8.68
N ASN A 73 -0.08 -0.71 7.55
CA ASN A 73 -0.23 0.62 7.00
C ASN A 73 -1.18 0.70 5.80
N GLY A 74 -2.09 -0.26 5.64
CA GLY A 74 -3.12 -0.24 4.59
C GLY A 74 -2.64 -0.80 3.25
N ASP A 75 -3.48 -0.63 2.22
CA ASP A 75 -3.38 -1.26 0.90
C ASP A 75 -3.27 -2.79 0.99
N ILE A 76 -4.21 -3.36 1.71
CA ILE A 76 -4.27 -4.80 1.97
C ILE A 76 -5.42 -5.49 1.23
N LEU A 77 -6.49 -4.75 0.88
CA LEU A 77 -7.72 -5.32 0.32
C LEU A 77 -7.66 -5.59 -1.18
N GLN A 78 -6.69 -5.06 -1.91
CA GLN A 78 -6.58 -5.17 -3.37
C GLN A 78 -5.26 -5.83 -3.77
N GLY A 79 -5.21 -6.53 -4.92
CA GLY A 79 -3.97 -6.98 -5.56
C GLY A 79 -4.00 -8.44 -6.03
N GLN A 80 -4.10 -9.42 -5.14
CA GLN A 80 -4.15 -10.83 -5.53
C GLN A 80 -5.60 -11.33 -5.71
N PRO A 81 -5.84 -12.31 -6.58
CA PRO A 81 -7.16 -12.92 -6.77
C PRO A 81 -7.86 -13.38 -5.50
N ILE A 82 -7.13 -13.71 -4.45
CA ILE A 82 -7.71 -14.11 -3.18
C ILE A 82 -8.41 -12.94 -2.48
N SER A 83 -7.85 -11.72 -2.54
CA SER A 83 -8.54 -10.53 -2.03
C SER A 83 -9.83 -10.29 -2.81
N TYR A 84 -9.76 -10.30 -4.15
CA TYR A 84 -10.94 -10.16 -5.01
C TYR A 84 -12.03 -11.18 -4.68
N TYR A 85 -11.65 -12.44 -4.50
CA TYR A 85 -12.61 -13.51 -4.22
C TYR A 85 -13.42 -13.24 -2.95
N TYR A 86 -12.76 -12.87 -1.85
CA TYR A 86 -13.44 -12.61 -0.58
C TYR A 86 -14.10 -11.22 -0.51
N ASN A 87 -13.65 -10.29 -1.33
CA ASN A 87 -14.30 -8.98 -1.43
C ASN A 87 -15.61 -9.03 -2.24
N TYR A 88 -15.63 -9.79 -3.36
CA TYR A 88 -16.70 -9.65 -4.37
C TYR A 88 -17.45 -10.94 -4.68
N ILE A 89 -16.84 -12.11 -4.53
CA ILE A 89 -17.45 -13.40 -4.88
C ILE A 89 -18.06 -14.05 -3.63
N ASP A 90 -17.26 -14.36 -2.62
CA ASP A 90 -17.72 -15.01 -1.39
C ASP A 90 -17.87 -14.03 -0.23
N LYS A 91 -18.77 -13.07 -0.40
CA LYS A 91 -19.00 -11.95 0.54
C LYS A 91 -19.55 -12.39 1.91
N GLN A 92 -20.05 -13.63 2.03
CA GLN A 92 -20.64 -14.14 3.26
C GLN A 92 -19.58 -14.63 4.25
N GLN A 93 -18.40 -14.97 3.77
CA GLN A 93 -17.27 -15.35 4.61
C GLN A 93 -16.59 -14.12 5.21
N GLU A 94 -15.86 -14.34 6.32
CA GLU A 94 -14.97 -13.32 6.87
C GLU A 94 -13.99 -12.82 5.79
N ASN A 95 -13.75 -11.52 5.76
CA ASN A 95 -12.79 -10.92 4.83
C ASN A 95 -11.40 -11.52 5.07
N ILE A 96 -10.75 -12.01 4.03
CA ILE A 96 -9.46 -12.71 4.17
C ILE A 96 -8.36 -11.83 4.77
N ALA A 97 -8.35 -10.52 4.45
CA ALA A 97 -7.40 -9.58 5.02
C ALA A 97 -7.66 -9.38 6.52
N ALA A 98 -8.94 -9.29 6.95
CA ALA A 98 -9.28 -9.23 8.37
C ALA A 98 -8.85 -10.51 9.10
N SER A 99 -9.12 -11.69 8.51
CA SER A 99 -8.69 -12.97 9.08
C SER A 99 -7.18 -13.05 9.27
N VAL A 100 -6.39 -12.56 8.30
CA VAL A 100 -4.91 -12.54 8.37
C VAL A 100 -4.42 -11.59 9.47
N ILE A 101 -4.93 -10.36 9.52
CA ILE A 101 -4.60 -9.36 10.54
C ILE A 101 -4.95 -9.89 11.94
N ASN A 102 -6.15 -10.49 12.11
CA ASN A 102 -6.60 -11.06 13.36
C ASN A 102 -5.75 -12.25 13.81
N PHE A 103 -5.42 -13.18 12.89
CA PHE A 103 -4.58 -14.33 13.17
C PHE A 103 -3.17 -13.94 13.65
N MET A 104 -2.59 -12.92 13.07
CA MET A 104 -1.24 -12.43 13.41
C MET A 104 -1.22 -11.53 14.64
N HIS A 105 -2.39 -11.18 15.19
CA HIS A 105 -2.54 -10.29 16.35
C HIS A 105 -1.87 -8.93 16.13
N TYR A 106 -2.32 -8.23 15.12
CA TYR A 106 -1.92 -6.84 14.91
C TYR A 106 -2.45 -5.93 16.02
N ASP A 107 -1.67 -4.93 16.38
CA ASP A 107 -2.01 -3.97 17.44
C ASP A 107 -2.82 -2.77 16.91
N ALA A 108 -2.63 -2.40 15.65
CA ALA A 108 -3.41 -1.39 14.92
C ALA A 108 -3.18 -1.51 13.41
N THR A 109 -4.10 -0.97 12.62
CA THR A 109 -3.96 -0.80 11.17
C THR A 109 -4.46 0.57 10.75
N THR A 110 -4.07 1.05 9.55
CA THR A 110 -4.68 2.21 8.88
C THR A 110 -5.38 1.77 7.60
N VAL A 111 -5.89 2.72 6.84
CA VAL A 111 -6.58 2.50 5.55
C VAL A 111 -5.69 3.04 4.44
N GLY A 112 -5.53 2.29 3.36
CA GLY A 112 -4.87 2.75 2.14
C GLY A 112 -5.86 3.20 1.06
N ASN A 113 -5.36 3.76 -0.05
CA ASN A 113 -6.20 4.21 -1.15
C ASN A 113 -6.85 3.04 -1.89
N HIS A 114 -6.15 1.92 -2.06
CA HIS A 114 -6.71 0.70 -2.64
C HIS A 114 -7.68 -0.03 -1.70
N ASP A 115 -7.67 0.27 -0.40
CA ASP A 115 -8.72 -0.19 0.50
C ASP A 115 -10.02 0.60 0.25
N ILE A 116 -9.94 1.93 0.13
CA ILE A 116 -11.09 2.81 -0.22
C ILE A 116 -11.65 2.47 -1.60
N GLU A 117 -10.79 2.11 -2.56
CA GLU A 117 -11.18 1.72 -3.91
C GLU A 117 -12.18 0.55 -3.95
N THR A 118 -12.15 -0.32 -2.95
CA THR A 118 -13.08 -1.45 -2.86
C THR A 118 -14.54 -1.04 -2.57
N GLY A 119 -14.75 0.21 -2.15
CA GLY A 119 -16.07 0.75 -1.81
C GLY A 119 -16.57 0.35 -0.44
N HIS A 120 -17.56 1.11 0.08
CA HIS A 120 -18.13 0.93 1.42
C HIS A 120 -18.56 -0.50 1.75
N ALA A 121 -19.10 -1.21 0.77
CA ALA A 121 -19.57 -2.58 1.01
C ALA A 121 -18.44 -3.53 1.44
N VAL A 122 -17.20 -3.26 1.03
CA VAL A 122 -16.03 -4.09 1.33
C VAL A 122 -15.26 -3.52 2.52
N TYR A 123 -14.77 -2.26 2.43
CA TYR A 123 -13.92 -1.75 3.51
C TYR A 123 -14.66 -1.56 4.84
N ASP A 124 -15.96 -1.21 4.84
CA ASP A 124 -16.74 -1.15 6.09
C ASP A 124 -16.91 -2.54 6.73
N LYS A 125 -17.06 -3.59 5.91
CA LYS A 125 -17.10 -4.96 6.39
C LYS A 125 -15.75 -5.34 7.00
N TRP A 126 -14.66 -5.09 6.29
CA TRP A 126 -13.31 -5.34 6.76
C TRP A 126 -13.02 -4.63 8.09
N ILE A 127 -13.34 -3.33 8.20
CA ILE A 127 -13.19 -2.56 9.45
C ILE A 127 -13.95 -3.20 10.61
N ARG A 128 -15.18 -3.67 10.38
CA ARG A 128 -15.98 -4.32 11.44
C ARG A 128 -15.47 -5.68 11.85
N GLU A 129 -14.79 -6.40 10.98
CA GLU A 129 -14.27 -7.75 11.23
C GLU A 129 -12.89 -7.75 11.88
N LEU A 130 -12.20 -6.62 11.91
CA LEU A 130 -10.90 -6.48 12.57
C LEU A 130 -11.02 -6.48 14.09
N HIS A 131 -10.08 -7.16 14.74
CA HIS A 131 -9.95 -7.18 16.20
C HIS A 131 -9.05 -6.07 16.75
N CYS A 132 -8.33 -5.36 15.90
CA CYS A 132 -7.51 -4.21 16.26
C CYS A 132 -8.15 -2.89 15.80
N PRO A 133 -7.78 -1.75 16.40
CA PRO A 133 -8.26 -0.45 15.97
C PRO A 133 -7.80 -0.10 14.54
N VAL A 134 -8.71 0.47 13.75
CA VAL A 134 -8.43 1.07 12.44
C VAL A 134 -8.29 2.56 12.61
N LEU A 135 -7.22 3.13 12.04
CA LEU A 135 -6.82 4.52 12.26
C LEU A 135 -6.91 5.35 10.99
N GLY A 136 -7.28 6.66 11.15
CA GLY A 136 -7.35 7.59 10.03
C GLY A 136 -7.81 8.96 10.51
N ALA A 137 -6.89 9.75 11.07
CA ALA A 137 -7.19 11.03 11.69
C ALA A 137 -7.73 12.08 10.70
N ASN A 138 -7.34 11.99 9.44
CA ASN A 138 -7.73 12.91 8.37
C ASN A 138 -8.85 12.37 7.46
N ILE A 139 -9.41 11.20 7.75
CA ILE A 139 -10.60 10.67 7.09
C ILE A 139 -11.82 11.14 7.86
N ILE A 140 -12.59 12.08 7.32
CA ILE A 140 -13.67 12.75 8.03
C ILE A 140 -15.03 12.28 7.49
N ASP A 141 -15.91 11.81 8.39
CA ASP A 141 -17.32 11.60 8.09
C ASP A 141 -17.99 12.98 7.94
N THR A 142 -18.48 13.29 6.74
CA THR A 142 -19.05 14.60 6.41
C THR A 142 -20.34 14.91 7.17
N ARG A 143 -21.05 13.89 7.65
CA ARG A 143 -22.28 14.05 8.43
C ARG A 143 -21.98 14.40 9.90
N THR A 144 -20.98 13.75 10.50
CA THR A 144 -20.64 13.95 11.92
C THR A 144 -19.56 14.99 12.15
N GLN A 145 -18.80 15.34 11.11
CA GLN A 145 -17.61 16.18 11.16
C GLN A 145 -16.52 15.64 12.11
N LYS A 146 -16.52 14.33 12.34
CA LYS A 146 -15.52 13.61 13.14
C LYS A 146 -14.75 12.66 12.25
N SER A 147 -13.62 12.17 12.73
CA SER A 147 -12.89 11.12 12.04
C SER A 147 -13.78 9.89 11.84
N TYR A 148 -13.77 9.35 10.63
CA TYR A 148 -14.57 8.19 10.21
C TYR A 148 -14.18 6.91 10.95
N VAL A 149 -12.90 6.70 11.11
CA VAL A 149 -12.27 5.71 11.98
C VAL A 149 -11.54 6.41 13.12
N LEU A 150 -10.84 5.69 14.00
CA LEU A 150 -10.17 6.33 15.12
C LEU A 150 -9.02 7.24 14.64
N PRO A 151 -8.87 8.45 15.17
CA PRO A 151 -7.75 9.32 14.80
C PRO A 151 -6.40 8.79 15.30
N TYR A 152 -6.42 8.12 16.44
CA TYR A 152 -5.27 7.46 17.05
C TYR A 152 -5.72 6.38 18.02
N THR A 153 -4.78 5.56 18.45
CA THR A 153 -4.97 4.61 19.56
C THR A 153 -3.82 4.68 20.55
N ILE A 154 -4.10 4.29 21.80
CA ILE A 154 -3.07 4.10 22.83
C ILE A 154 -2.90 2.63 23.12
N ILE A 155 -1.76 2.08 22.74
CA ILE A 155 -1.41 0.69 23.01
C ILE A 155 -0.60 0.63 24.31
N LYS A 156 -1.13 -0.12 25.27
CA LYS A 156 -0.48 -0.31 26.56
C LYS A 156 -0.34 -1.81 26.83
N LYS A 157 0.86 -2.31 26.73
CA LYS A 157 1.20 -3.71 27.02
C LYS A 157 1.73 -3.87 28.47
N LYS A 158 2.07 -5.10 28.88
CA LYS A 158 2.51 -5.43 30.25
C LYS A 158 3.80 -4.71 30.65
N ASN A 159 4.63 -4.28 29.70
CA ASN A 159 5.82 -3.47 29.97
C ASN A 159 5.51 -2.06 30.53
N GLY A 160 4.24 -1.63 30.48
CA GLY A 160 3.77 -0.36 31.03
C GLY A 160 3.98 0.85 30.13
N VAL A 161 4.69 0.72 29.02
CA VAL A 161 4.93 1.81 28.05
C VAL A 161 3.62 2.17 27.35
N LYS A 162 3.32 3.47 27.28
CA LYS A 162 2.21 4.02 26.49
C LYS A 162 2.70 4.39 25.10
N VAL A 163 2.34 3.59 24.10
CA VAL A 163 2.63 3.89 22.70
C VAL A 163 1.36 4.45 22.05
N ALA A 164 1.41 5.68 21.57
CA ALA A 164 0.37 6.26 20.76
C ALA A 164 0.66 5.99 19.29
N VAL A 165 -0.33 5.53 18.53
CA VAL A 165 -0.24 5.36 17.07
C VAL A 165 -1.29 6.26 16.43
N VAL A 166 -0.86 7.12 15.50
CA VAL A 166 -1.70 8.04 14.74
C VAL A 166 -1.75 7.59 13.29
N GLY A 167 -2.94 7.30 12.78
CA GLY A 167 -3.12 6.89 11.38
C GLY A 167 -3.49 8.05 10.46
N MET A 168 -2.98 8.05 9.24
CA MET A 168 -3.32 9.01 8.18
C MET A 168 -3.41 8.30 6.84
N LEU A 169 -4.23 8.86 5.94
CA LEU A 169 -4.38 8.43 4.55
C LEU A 169 -4.05 9.60 3.62
N THR A 170 -3.46 9.31 2.47
CA THR A 170 -3.28 10.33 1.43
C THR A 170 -4.59 11.04 1.11
N PRO A 171 -4.59 12.37 1.03
CA PRO A 171 -5.81 13.14 0.73
C PRO A 171 -6.20 13.13 -0.75
N ALA A 172 -5.38 12.54 -1.61
CA ALA A 172 -5.58 12.55 -3.07
C ALA A 172 -6.68 11.60 -3.57
N ILE A 173 -7.37 10.89 -2.70
CA ILE A 173 -8.45 9.93 -3.03
C ILE A 173 -9.45 10.47 -4.09
N PRO A 174 -9.98 11.73 -4.00
CA PRO A 174 -10.92 12.24 -4.98
C PRO A 174 -10.35 12.44 -6.38
N ASN A 175 -9.04 12.39 -6.54
CA ASN A 175 -8.40 12.51 -7.86
C ASN A 175 -8.39 11.19 -8.65
N TRP A 176 -8.52 10.08 -7.96
CA TRP A 176 -8.41 8.74 -8.56
C TRP A 176 -9.69 7.94 -8.54
N LEU A 177 -10.53 8.16 -7.51
CA LEU A 177 -11.66 7.29 -7.22
C LEU A 177 -12.99 8.03 -7.40
N GLU A 178 -13.98 7.32 -7.96
CA GLU A 178 -15.35 7.81 -8.04
C GLU A 178 -15.94 8.12 -6.66
N GLU A 179 -16.72 9.19 -6.59
CA GLU A 179 -17.33 9.65 -5.34
C GLU A 179 -18.19 8.58 -4.65
N ASN A 180 -18.83 7.68 -5.42
CA ASN A 180 -19.66 6.61 -4.88
C ASN A 180 -18.89 5.64 -4.00
N LEU A 181 -17.57 5.45 -4.21
CA LEU A 181 -16.71 4.56 -3.43
C LEU A 181 -16.38 5.12 -2.05
N TRP A 182 -16.33 6.44 -1.92
CA TRP A 182 -16.01 7.15 -0.68
C TRP A 182 -17.11 8.14 -0.25
N LYS A 183 -18.33 7.97 -0.73
CA LYS A 183 -19.46 8.85 -0.46
C LYS A 183 -19.67 9.09 1.02
N GLY A 184 -19.72 10.35 1.43
CA GLY A 184 -19.88 10.73 2.85
C GLY A 184 -18.56 10.88 3.60
N LEU A 185 -17.43 10.70 2.93
CA LEU A 185 -16.10 10.96 3.47
C LEU A 185 -15.51 12.25 2.88
N ARG A 186 -14.55 12.81 3.59
CA ARG A 186 -13.67 13.91 3.15
C ARG A 186 -12.28 13.65 3.69
N PHE A 187 -11.28 13.93 2.87
CA PHE A 187 -9.88 13.69 3.19
C PHE A 187 -9.19 15.04 3.42
N GLU A 188 -8.68 15.24 4.64
CA GLU A 188 -8.01 16.48 5.02
C GLU A 188 -6.50 16.37 4.78
N ASP A 189 -5.84 17.53 4.65
CA ASP A 189 -4.38 17.60 4.55
C ASP A 189 -3.69 16.91 5.73
N ILE A 190 -2.65 16.12 5.43
CA ILE A 190 -1.96 15.28 6.41
C ILE A 190 -1.20 16.14 7.44
N VAL A 191 -0.48 17.17 7.01
CA VAL A 191 0.37 17.99 7.91
C VAL A 191 -0.46 18.73 8.92
N SER A 192 -1.56 19.36 8.48
CA SER A 192 -2.49 20.09 9.36
C SER A 192 -3.21 19.14 10.32
N SER A 193 -3.65 17.97 9.83
CA SER A 193 -4.30 16.94 10.64
C SER A 193 -3.35 16.35 11.67
N ALA A 194 -2.07 16.13 11.31
CA ALA A 194 -1.04 15.68 12.23
C ALA A 194 -0.80 16.70 13.34
N LYS A 195 -0.62 17.98 13.01
CA LYS A 195 -0.46 19.06 14.00
C LYS A 195 -1.62 19.08 15.01
N LYS A 196 -2.86 19.02 14.52
CA LYS A 196 -4.09 19.00 15.35
C LYS A 196 -4.15 17.76 16.24
N THR A 197 -3.88 16.58 15.67
CA THR A 197 -3.97 15.30 16.40
C THR A 197 -2.91 15.19 17.47
N ILE A 198 -1.65 15.57 17.17
CA ILE A 198 -0.55 15.58 18.17
C ILE A 198 -0.83 16.53 19.30
N ALA A 199 -1.38 17.73 19.04
CA ALA A 199 -1.74 18.67 20.09
C ALA A 199 -2.78 18.08 21.05
N ALA A 200 -3.84 17.48 20.51
CA ALA A 200 -4.88 16.80 21.31
C ALA A 200 -4.31 15.63 22.11
N LEU A 201 -3.49 14.80 21.48
CA LEU A 201 -2.85 13.63 22.08
C LEU A 201 -1.92 14.00 23.25
N LYS A 202 -1.04 15.00 23.07
CA LYS A 202 -0.16 15.49 24.14
C LYS A 202 -0.95 16.08 25.33
N ALA A 203 -2.06 16.76 25.08
CA ALA A 203 -2.90 17.35 26.12
C ALA A 203 -3.63 16.28 26.95
N ASN A 204 -4.19 15.26 26.30
CA ASN A 204 -5.14 14.33 26.91
C ASN A 204 -4.48 13.03 27.40
N GLU A 205 -3.56 12.44 26.60
CA GLU A 205 -3.10 11.06 26.79
C GLU A 205 -1.69 10.96 27.40
N LYS A 206 -0.81 11.92 27.15
CA LYS A 206 0.57 11.95 27.61
C LYS A 206 1.32 10.65 27.33
N PRO A 207 1.44 10.22 26.07
CA PRO A 207 2.13 8.99 25.71
C PRO A 207 3.64 9.09 25.95
N ASP A 208 4.28 7.92 26.13
CA ASP A 208 5.73 7.83 26.24
C ASP A 208 6.39 7.86 24.86
N VAL A 209 5.77 7.24 23.86
CA VAL A 209 6.19 7.15 22.45
C VAL A 209 5.01 7.52 21.55
N ILE A 210 5.30 8.27 20.48
CA ILE A 210 4.30 8.61 19.45
C ILE A 210 4.79 8.12 18.09
N VAL A 211 3.94 7.35 17.42
CA VAL A 211 4.18 6.71 16.12
C VAL A 211 3.19 7.26 15.10
N GLY A 212 3.68 7.73 13.97
CA GLY A 212 2.88 7.94 12.77
C GLY A 212 2.78 6.63 11.99
N LEU A 213 1.59 6.37 11.44
CA LEU A 213 1.30 5.24 10.57
C LEU A 213 0.55 5.82 9.36
N PHE A 214 1.30 6.21 8.32
CA PHE A 214 0.81 7.07 7.26
C PHE A 214 0.78 6.36 5.92
N HIS A 215 -0.40 6.10 5.40
CA HIS A 215 -0.55 5.66 4.02
C HIS A 215 -0.46 6.86 3.07
N SER A 216 0.76 7.34 2.88
CA SER A 216 1.19 8.48 2.06
C SER A 216 2.68 8.35 1.85
N GLY A 217 3.17 8.50 0.63
CA GLY A 217 4.58 8.35 0.28
C GLY A 217 5.50 9.38 0.92
N TRP A 218 6.79 9.30 0.59
CA TRP A 218 7.82 10.13 1.21
C TRP A 218 7.63 11.61 0.92
N ASP A 219 7.68 12.00 -0.38
CA ASP A 219 7.47 13.37 -0.82
C ASP A 219 6.99 13.42 -2.29
N GLY A 220 6.24 14.45 -2.65
CA GLY A 220 5.80 14.70 -4.02
C GLY A 220 4.37 14.27 -4.32
N GLY A 221 4.19 13.49 -5.40
CA GLY A 221 2.86 13.10 -5.89
C GLY A 221 2.05 14.30 -6.39
N ILE A 222 0.75 14.29 -6.19
CA ILE A 222 -0.17 15.38 -6.54
C ILE A 222 -0.03 16.51 -5.52
N ILE A 223 0.36 17.70 -6.00
CA ILE A 223 0.48 18.90 -5.18
C ILE A 223 -0.61 19.88 -5.58
N THR A 224 -1.43 20.27 -4.63
CA THR A 224 -2.49 21.25 -4.78
C THR A 224 -2.33 22.40 -3.78
N PRO A 225 -3.07 23.51 -3.90
CA PRO A 225 -3.09 24.53 -2.85
C PRO A 225 -3.61 24.03 -1.49
N ASN A 226 -4.34 22.91 -1.45
CA ASN A 226 -5.03 22.41 -0.27
C ASN A 226 -4.33 21.22 0.40
N TYR A 227 -3.50 20.47 -0.34
CA TYR A 227 -2.79 19.30 0.19
C TYR A 227 -1.63 18.88 -0.71
N VAL A 228 -0.75 18.06 -0.14
CA VAL A 228 0.27 17.26 -0.83
C VAL A 228 -0.08 15.79 -0.66
N GLU A 229 -0.03 15.01 -1.76
CA GLU A 229 -0.30 13.57 -1.77
C GLU A 229 0.65 12.81 -0.86
N ASP A 230 1.96 12.96 -1.12
CA ASP A 230 3.04 12.30 -0.40
C ASP A 230 3.67 13.29 0.59
N ALA A 231 3.22 13.25 1.84
CA ALA A 231 3.55 14.26 2.84
C ALA A 231 4.27 13.72 4.08
N SER A 232 4.72 12.45 4.07
CA SER A 232 5.34 11.83 5.26
C SER A 232 6.62 12.55 5.68
N LYS A 233 7.45 13.00 4.73
CA LYS A 233 8.61 13.85 4.99
C LYS A 233 8.24 15.16 5.65
N MET A 234 7.24 15.86 5.11
CA MET A 234 6.80 17.14 5.67
C MET A 234 6.32 16.99 7.11
N VAL A 235 5.62 15.89 7.43
CA VAL A 235 5.22 15.63 8.82
C VAL A 235 6.43 15.36 9.70
N ALA A 236 7.39 14.56 9.26
CA ALA A 236 8.60 14.25 10.02
C ALA A 236 9.42 15.53 10.33
N GLU A 237 9.50 16.45 9.37
CA GLU A 237 10.28 17.70 9.50
C GLU A 237 9.52 18.81 10.27
N GLU A 238 8.19 18.95 10.03
CA GLU A 238 7.41 20.10 10.50
C GLU A 238 6.59 19.85 11.76
N VAL A 239 6.30 18.60 12.14
CA VAL A 239 5.40 18.28 13.25
C VAL A 239 6.18 17.70 14.42
N ASP A 240 6.34 18.49 15.49
CA ASP A 240 7.01 18.01 16.70
C ASP A 240 6.17 16.99 17.46
N GLY A 241 6.80 15.89 17.80
CA GLY A 241 6.25 14.88 18.71
C GLY A 241 6.30 13.46 18.23
N PHE A 242 6.49 13.20 16.96
CA PHE A 242 6.69 11.84 16.46
C PHE A 242 8.08 11.32 16.81
N ASP A 243 8.15 10.10 17.32
CA ASP A 243 9.40 9.36 17.52
C ASP A 243 9.74 8.50 16.29
N VAL A 244 8.70 7.95 15.64
CA VAL A 244 8.77 7.14 14.45
C VAL A 244 7.65 7.57 13.50
N VAL A 245 7.94 7.63 12.21
CA VAL A 245 6.97 7.72 11.12
C VAL A 245 7.16 6.49 10.24
N PHE A 246 6.22 5.55 10.33
CA PHE A 246 6.03 4.50 9.36
C PHE A 246 5.17 5.03 8.22
N PHE A 247 5.54 4.69 6.99
CA PHE A 247 4.79 5.15 5.82
C PHE A 247 4.84 4.15 4.67
N GLY A 248 4.08 4.38 3.59
CA GLY A 248 3.96 3.51 2.43
C GLY A 248 3.36 4.25 1.25
N HIS A 249 2.55 3.59 0.40
CA HIS A 249 1.87 4.15 -0.76
C HIS A 249 2.75 4.28 -2.00
N ASP A 250 3.97 4.81 -1.91
CA ASP A 250 4.86 5.01 -3.07
C ASP A 250 5.65 3.74 -3.45
N HIS A 251 5.53 2.66 -2.65
CA HIS A 251 6.17 1.36 -2.85
C HIS A 251 7.70 1.39 -2.89
N LYS A 252 8.33 2.42 -2.33
CA LYS A 252 9.79 2.57 -2.35
C LYS A 252 10.38 2.30 -0.98
N PRO A 253 11.33 1.36 -0.86
CA PRO A 253 11.94 1.10 0.44
C PRO A 253 12.69 2.34 0.94
N HIS A 254 12.41 2.75 2.19
CA HIS A 254 13.02 3.92 2.79
C HIS A 254 13.42 3.68 4.24
N ASN A 255 14.61 4.15 4.61
CA ASN A 255 15.09 4.16 5.99
C ASN A 255 15.97 5.39 6.21
N SER A 256 15.48 6.34 6.99
CA SER A 256 16.23 7.54 7.37
C SER A 256 15.95 7.94 8.82
N ILE A 257 16.77 8.86 9.33
CA ILE A 257 16.51 9.61 10.55
C ILE A 257 16.49 11.07 10.16
N GLU A 258 15.33 11.69 10.32
CA GLU A 258 15.13 13.11 10.03
C GLU A 258 15.23 13.94 11.32
N THR A 259 15.62 15.19 11.18
CA THR A 259 15.59 16.14 12.29
C THR A 259 14.46 17.13 12.08
N ASN A 260 13.49 17.15 12.99
CA ASN A 260 12.38 18.08 12.88
C ASN A 260 12.80 19.53 13.23
N LYS A 261 11.90 20.48 12.97
CA LYS A 261 12.14 21.91 13.22
C LYS A 261 12.49 22.27 14.67
N ASP A 262 12.15 21.39 15.64
CA ASP A 262 12.44 21.57 17.06
C ASP A 262 13.73 20.85 17.51
N GLY A 263 14.47 20.27 16.54
CA GLY A 263 15.77 19.60 16.77
C GLY A 263 15.65 18.16 17.27
N ASN A 264 14.46 17.55 17.21
CA ASN A 264 14.23 16.16 17.61
C ASN A 264 14.39 15.23 16.41
N GLU A 265 15.09 14.11 16.62
CA GLU A 265 15.19 13.05 15.60
C GLU A 265 13.85 12.32 15.44
N VAL A 266 13.52 11.92 14.20
CA VAL A 266 12.37 11.09 13.84
C VAL A 266 12.88 9.95 12.96
N VAL A 267 12.60 8.70 13.34
CA VAL A 267 12.92 7.53 12.52
C VAL A 267 11.83 7.38 11.46
N CYS A 268 12.21 7.36 10.17
CA CYS A 268 11.29 7.31 9.03
C CYS A 268 11.54 6.03 8.22
N LEU A 269 10.49 5.19 8.06
CA LEU A 269 10.62 3.86 7.47
C LEU A 269 9.46 3.54 6.54
N ASP A 270 9.79 2.93 5.39
CA ASP A 270 8.85 2.32 4.45
C ASP A 270 9.39 0.93 4.04
N PRO A 271 8.65 -0.17 4.24
CA PRO A 271 9.09 -1.51 3.85
C PRO A 271 8.93 -1.79 2.35
N ALA A 272 8.39 -0.85 1.58
CA ALA A 272 7.83 -1.05 0.24
C ALA A 272 6.63 -2.02 0.27
N ASN A 273 6.46 -2.83 -0.77
CA ASN A 273 5.21 -3.55 -1.00
C ASN A 273 5.33 -5.09 -0.99
N ASN A 274 4.17 -5.76 -1.16
CA ASN A 274 4.04 -7.20 -1.38
C ASN A 274 4.63 -8.08 -0.27
N ALA A 275 4.71 -7.58 0.95
CA ALA A 275 5.25 -8.31 2.10
C ALA A 275 6.63 -8.94 1.84
N GLN A 276 7.49 -8.28 1.07
CA GLN A 276 8.87 -8.72 0.82
C GLN A 276 9.80 -8.34 1.96
N ARG A 277 9.47 -7.25 2.65
CA ARG A 277 10.19 -6.71 3.79
C ARG A 277 9.19 -6.30 4.87
N VAL A 278 9.72 -6.06 6.05
CA VAL A 278 9.05 -5.35 7.13
C VAL A 278 9.92 -4.18 7.56
N ALA A 279 9.32 -3.08 7.98
CA ALA A 279 10.03 -1.98 8.62
C ALA A 279 10.07 -2.22 10.13
N VAL A 280 11.22 -2.04 10.74
CA VAL A 280 11.45 -2.32 12.17
C VAL A 280 12.05 -1.11 12.84
N ALA A 281 11.34 -0.50 13.78
CA ALA A 281 11.87 0.54 14.65
C ALA A 281 12.10 -0.01 16.05
N THR A 282 13.31 0.20 16.58
CA THR A 282 13.67 -0.19 17.93
C THR A 282 13.89 1.03 18.80
N ILE A 283 13.20 1.10 19.94
CA ILE A 283 13.23 2.23 20.87
C ILE A 283 13.63 1.75 22.26
N THR A 284 14.68 2.36 22.81
CA THR A 284 15.10 2.17 24.20
C THR A 284 14.57 3.32 25.06
N LEU A 285 13.95 2.97 26.16
CA LEU A 285 13.24 3.86 27.08
C LEU A 285 13.85 3.79 28.47
N ALA A 286 14.12 4.94 29.07
CA ALA A 286 14.54 5.05 30.48
C ALA A 286 13.37 5.50 31.34
N PRO A 287 13.13 4.88 32.52
CA PRO A 287 12.09 5.30 33.43
C PRO A 287 12.32 6.72 33.96
N VAL A 288 11.27 7.50 34.08
CA VAL A 288 11.34 8.86 34.64
C VAL A 288 11.46 8.77 36.16
N LYS A 289 12.59 9.25 36.68
CA LYS A 289 12.91 9.16 38.13
C LYS A 289 12.04 10.02 39.05
N LYS A 290 11.42 11.09 38.54
CA LYS A 290 10.47 11.97 39.26
C LYS A 290 9.33 12.31 38.32
N LYS A 291 8.08 12.34 38.80
CA LYS A 291 6.93 12.81 38.02
C LYS A 291 7.27 14.18 37.44
N ASN A 292 7.52 14.25 36.14
CA ASN A 292 7.77 15.49 35.43
C ASN A 292 6.43 16.13 35.03
N LYS A 293 6.48 17.42 34.65
CA LYS A 293 5.28 18.16 34.22
C LYS A 293 4.62 17.53 32.97
N SER A 294 5.38 16.76 32.16
CA SER A 294 4.86 16.09 30.96
C SER A 294 3.93 14.91 31.27
N GLY A 295 4.00 14.33 32.48
CA GLY A 295 3.22 13.16 32.87
C GLY A 295 3.64 11.83 32.22
N LYS A 296 4.72 11.83 31.43
CA LYS A 296 5.33 10.62 30.86
C LYS A 296 5.89 9.71 31.94
N GLN A 297 5.83 8.39 31.72
CA GLN A 297 6.45 7.40 32.60
C GLN A 297 7.87 7.04 32.16
N PHE A 298 8.13 7.18 30.85
CA PHE A 298 9.41 6.88 30.24
C PHE A 298 9.86 8.01 29.32
N ASN A 299 11.18 8.15 29.15
CA ASN A 299 11.81 8.99 28.15
C ASN A 299 12.52 8.12 27.13
N VAL A 300 12.38 8.44 25.83
CA VAL A 300 13.17 7.84 24.76
C VAL A 300 14.62 8.25 24.92
N VAL A 301 15.54 7.27 24.95
CA VAL A 301 16.99 7.51 25.09
C VAL A 301 17.77 7.06 23.86
N LYS A 302 17.20 6.16 23.06
CA LYS A 302 17.78 5.71 21.79
C LYS A 302 16.68 5.19 20.89
N LYS A 303 16.77 5.46 19.59
CA LYS A 303 15.89 4.91 18.56
C LYS A 303 16.63 4.75 17.24
N TRP A 304 16.27 3.73 16.48
CA TRP A 304 16.80 3.48 15.14
C TRP A 304 15.83 2.60 14.34
N GLY A 305 16.01 2.58 13.02
CA GLY A 305 15.21 1.81 12.09
C GLY A 305 16.04 0.86 11.24
N GLU A 306 15.41 -0.21 10.77
CA GLU A 306 15.95 -1.12 9.78
C GLU A 306 14.84 -1.69 8.89
N LEU A 307 15.18 -2.05 7.65
CA LEU A 307 14.32 -2.80 6.75
C LEU A 307 14.80 -4.25 6.71
N VAL A 308 13.92 -5.18 7.08
CA VAL A 308 14.26 -6.60 7.17
C VAL A 308 13.58 -7.37 6.04
N SER A 309 14.37 -8.00 5.15
CA SER A 309 13.84 -8.93 4.16
C SER A 309 13.29 -10.18 4.83
N VAL A 310 12.08 -10.57 4.43
CA VAL A 310 11.47 -11.85 4.88
C VAL A 310 11.50 -12.91 3.79
N ALA A 311 12.01 -12.59 2.61
CA ALA A 311 11.95 -13.43 1.40
C ALA A 311 12.55 -14.84 1.60
N ASP A 312 13.62 -14.95 2.39
CA ASP A 312 14.34 -16.19 2.64
C ASP A 312 13.94 -16.91 3.94
N LEU A 313 13.00 -16.33 4.69
CA LEU A 313 12.51 -16.96 5.92
C LEU A 313 11.65 -18.19 5.62
N ALA A 314 11.65 -19.15 6.52
CA ALA A 314 10.74 -20.29 6.47
C ALA A 314 9.27 -19.80 6.49
N ILE A 315 8.40 -20.56 5.88
CA ILE A 315 6.95 -20.31 5.89
C ILE A 315 6.39 -20.79 7.23
N ASP A 316 5.58 -19.96 7.89
CA ASP A 316 4.90 -20.33 9.14
C ASP A 316 3.86 -21.41 8.87
N LYS A 317 4.11 -22.61 9.41
CA LYS A 317 3.25 -23.77 9.20
C LYS A 317 1.87 -23.62 9.84
N PRO A 318 1.72 -23.13 11.10
CA PRO A 318 0.42 -22.85 11.69
C PRO A 318 -0.41 -21.87 10.87
N PHE A 319 0.21 -20.79 10.36
CA PHE A 319 -0.45 -19.85 9.46
C PHE A 319 -1.01 -20.55 8.22
N MET A 320 -0.17 -21.32 7.52
CA MET A 320 -0.60 -22.03 6.31
C MET A 320 -1.71 -23.06 6.57
N ALA A 321 -1.62 -23.80 7.67
CA ALA A 321 -2.64 -24.78 8.04
C ALA A 321 -3.99 -24.12 8.37
N HIS A 322 -3.97 -22.92 8.99
CA HIS A 322 -5.18 -22.17 9.29
C HIS A 322 -5.94 -21.73 8.02
N PHE A 323 -5.21 -21.32 6.97
CA PHE A 323 -5.77 -20.77 5.74
C PHE A 323 -5.86 -21.78 4.57
N GLU A 324 -5.54 -23.06 4.77
CA GLU A 324 -5.49 -24.08 3.73
C GLU A 324 -6.78 -24.14 2.90
N LYS A 325 -7.94 -24.16 3.56
CA LYS A 325 -9.24 -24.24 2.91
C LYS A 325 -9.54 -23.02 2.03
N GLN A 326 -9.18 -21.84 2.51
CA GLN A 326 -9.35 -20.59 1.80
C GLN A 326 -8.47 -20.55 0.53
N ILE A 327 -7.21 -20.97 0.66
CA ILE A 327 -6.27 -21.07 -0.44
C ILE A 327 -6.78 -22.03 -1.52
N ASP A 328 -7.22 -23.23 -1.13
CA ASP A 328 -7.68 -24.25 -2.08
C ASP A 328 -8.96 -23.83 -2.78
N LYS A 329 -9.88 -23.18 -2.07
CA LYS A 329 -11.12 -22.65 -2.64
C LYS A 329 -10.83 -21.61 -3.73
N VAL A 330 -9.92 -20.68 -3.48
CA VAL A 330 -9.54 -19.66 -4.46
C VAL A 330 -8.78 -20.26 -5.64
N LYS A 331 -7.91 -21.25 -5.41
CA LYS A 331 -7.25 -21.98 -6.51
C LYS A 331 -8.28 -22.68 -7.42
N GLN A 332 -9.28 -23.33 -6.83
CA GLN A 332 -10.37 -23.97 -7.60
C GLN A 332 -11.12 -22.92 -8.43
N TRP A 333 -11.54 -21.82 -7.79
CA TRP A 333 -12.24 -20.74 -8.50
C TRP A 333 -11.38 -20.11 -9.61
N ALA A 334 -10.12 -19.81 -9.36
CA ALA A 334 -9.21 -19.25 -10.37
C ALA A 334 -8.98 -20.19 -11.56
N ASN A 335 -9.12 -21.50 -11.37
CA ASN A 335 -9.01 -22.50 -12.41
C ASN A 335 -10.33 -22.80 -13.15
N THR A 336 -11.43 -22.11 -12.81
CA THR A 336 -12.70 -22.28 -13.51
C THR A 336 -12.55 -21.80 -14.96
N GLU A 337 -12.85 -22.69 -15.91
CA GLU A 337 -12.87 -22.35 -17.33
C GLU A 337 -14.03 -21.41 -17.62
N ILE A 338 -13.76 -20.31 -18.33
CA ILE A 338 -14.73 -19.25 -18.67
C ILE A 338 -14.87 -19.05 -20.17
N GLY A 339 -14.03 -19.67 -20.97
CA GLY A 339 -14.06 -19.55 -22.42
C GLY A 339 -12.84 -20.15 -23.09
N ARG A 340 -12.61 -19.74 -24.33
CA ARG A 340 -11.50 -20.24 -25.15
C ARG A 340 -10.97 -19.14 -26.05
N PHE A 341 -9.65 -19.06 -26.19
CA PHE A 341 -9.01 -18.26 -27.24
C PHE A 341 -8.51 -19.16 -28.36
N ASP A 342 -8.79 -18.78 -29.61
CA ASP A 342 -8.29 -19.48 -30.80
C ASP A 342 -6.81 -19.17 -31.06
N ASN A 343 -6.34 -17.98 -30.68
CA ASN A 343 -4.98 -17.52 -30.83
C ASN A 343 -4.35 -17.13 -29.51
N THR A 344 -3.02 -17.25 -29.42
CA THR A 344 -2.26 -16.73 -28.28
C THR A 344 -2.31 -15.21 -28.24
N ILE A 345 -2.57 -14.63 -27.07
CA ILE A 345 -2.62 -13.19 -26.82
C ILE A 345 -1.39 -12.79 -25.99
N SER A 346 -0.69 -11.73 -26.42
CA SER A 346 0.49 -11.20 -25.76
C SER A 346 0.36 -9.68 -25.56
N THR A 347 0.67 -9.19 -24.37
CA THR A 347 0.71 -7.73 -24.12
C THR A 347 1.94 -7.07 -24.76
N LYS A 348 2.99 -7.85 -25.08
CA LYS A 348 4.20 -7.33 -25.74
C LYS A 348 3.89 -6.69 -27.08
N ASP A 349 2.96 -7.28 -27.83
CA ASP A 349 2.65 -6.82 -29.18
C ASP A 349 2.03 -5.43 -29.20
N CYS A 350 1.37 -5.01 -28.09
CA CYS A 350 0.78 -3.68 -27.94
C CYS A 350 1.78 -2.52 -28.09
N PHE A 351 3.05 -2.77 -27.77
CA PHE A 351 4.10 -1.75 -27.82
C PHE A 351 4.63 -1.47 -29.23
N PHE A 352 4.21 -2.29 -30.21
CA PHE A 352 4.71 -2.23 -31.57
C PHE A 352 3.62 -2.00 -32.62
N GLY A 353 2.37 -1.82 -32.20
CA GLY A 353 1.24 -1.55 -33.08
C GLY A 353 -0.04 -2.31 -32.67
N ASN A 354 -0.84 -2.67 -33.66
CA ASN A 354 -2.08 -3.43 -33.42
C ASN A 354 -1.78 -4.78 -32.81
N SER A 355 -2.60 -5.19 -31.85
CA SER A 355 -2.41 -6.44 -31.15
C SER A 355 -3.74 -7.08 -30.74
N ALA A 356 -3.75 -8.40 -30.62
CA ALA A 356 -4.92 -9.12 -30.13
C ALA A 356 -5.34 -8.71 -28.72
N PHE A 357 -4.40 -8.26 -27.87
CA PHE A 357 -4.71 -7.74 -26.55
C PHE A 357 -5.47 -6.41 -26.64
N ASN A 358 -4.95 -5.43 -27.40
CA ASN A 358 -5.62 -4.16 -27.60
C ASN A 358 -7.00 -4.34 -28.21
N ASP A 359 -7.11 -5.20 -29.24
CA ASP A 359 -8.40 -5.51 -29.87
C ASP A 359 -9.39 -6.10 -28.86
N LEU A 360 -8.96 -7.01 -27.99
CA LEU A 360 -9.83 -7.59 -26.97
C LEU A 360 -10.36 -6.52 -26.01
N ILE A 361 -9.47 -5.73 -25.39
CA ILE A 361 -9.86 -4.79 -24.34
C ILE A 361 -10.62 -3.62 -24.93
N LEU A 362 -10.08 -2.95 -25.94
CA LEU A 362 -10.70 -1.77 -26.56
C LEU A 362 -12.06 -2.07 -27.19
N ASN A 363 -12.23 -3.23 -27.86
CA ASN A 363 -13.53 -3.62 -28.39
C ASN A 363 -14.53 -3.97 -27.28
N LEU A 364 -14.07 -4.56 -26.16
CA LEU A 364 -14.93 -4.79 -25.00
C LEU A 364 -15.41 -3.46 -24.39
N GLU A 365 -14.54 -2.49 -24.24
CA GLU A 365 -14.87 -1.14 -23.78
C GLU A 365 -15.89 -0.45 -24.68
N LEU A 366 -15.68 -0.47 -26.01
CA LEU A 366 -16.63 0.04 -26.99
C LEU A 366 -17.99 -0.69 -26.91
N GLN A 367 -17.96 -2.01 -26.72
CA GLN A 367 -19.18 -2.81 -26.61
C GLN A 367 -19.99 -2.48 -25.36
N ILE A 368 -19.32 -2.27 -24.23
CA ILE A 368 -19.96 -1.96 -22.94
C ILE A 368 -20.51 -0.54 -22.95
N THR A 369 -19.68 0.43 -23.34
CA THR A 369 -19.99 1.86 -23.22
C THR A 369 -20.85 2.41 -24.35
N LYS A 370 -20.78 1.79 -25.55
CA LYS A 370 -21.28 2.34 -26.80
C LYS A 370 -20.65 3.70 -27.18
N ALA A 371 -19.47 3.97 -26.65
CA ALA A 371 -18.68 5.15 -27.02
C ALA A 371 -18.17 5.03 -28.46
N ASP A 372 -17.81 6.16 -29.07
CA ASP A 372 -17.29 6.19 -30.44
C ASP A 372 -15.80 5.76 -30.48
N ILE A 373 -15.07 6.00 -29.38
CA ILE A 373 -13.63 5.76 -29.25
C ILE A 373 -13.36 5.18 -27.86
N ALA A 374 -12.46 4.21 -27.77
CA ALA A 374 -11.93 3.68 -26.52
C ALA A 374 -10.41 3.88 -26.45
N PHE A 375 -9.89 4.01 -25.22
CA PHE A 375 -8.46 4.12 -24.93
C PHE A 375 -8.08 3.11 -23.86
N ASN A 376 -7.00 2.37 -24.07
CA ASN A 376 -6.47 1.44 -23.09
C ASN A 376 -4.96 1.28 -23.23
N ALA A 377 -4.28 0.98 -22.10
CA ALA A 377 -2.86 0.72 -22.02
C ALA A 377 -2.58 -0.71 -21.55
N PRO A 378 -1.51 -1.38 -22.03
CA PRO A 378 -1.08 -2.66 -21.47
C PRO A 378 -0.46 -2.45 -20.07
N LEU A 379 -0.97 -3.20 -19.08
CA LEU A 379 -0.51 -3.09 -17.69
C LEU A 379 0.82 -3.81 -17.42
N GLY A 380 1.33 -4.55 -18.40
CA GLY A 380 2.58 -5.29 -18.30
C GLY A 380 3.13 -5.65 -19.68
N PHE A 381 4.44 -5.92 -19.73
CA PHE A 381 5.11 -6.21 -21.01
C PHE A 381 5.07 -7.69 -21.42
N ASN A 382 5.04 -8.60 -20.45
CA ASN A 382 5.27 -10.04 -20.71
C ASN A 382 4.09 -10.94 -20.35
N SER A 383 2.87 -10.42 -20.28
CA SER A 383 1.68 -11.25 -20.07
C SER A 383 1.33 -11.99 -21.35
N VAL A 384 1.16 -13.31 -21.24
CA VAL A 384 0.83 -14.20 -22.37
C VAL A 384 -0.26 -15.16 -21.95
N ILE A 385 -1.38 -15.19 -22.68
CA ILE A 385 -2.38 -16.26 -22.59
C ILE A 385 -2.33 -17.06 -23.86
N LYS A 386 -2.06 -18.36 -23.72
CA LYS A 386 -1.96 -19.29 -24.85
C LYS A 386 -3.34 -19.58 -25.45
N ALA A 387 -3.38 -19.90 -26.75
CA ALA A 387 -4.55 -20.47 -27.39
C ALA A 387 -5.03 -21.72 -26.63
N GLY A 388 -6.34 -21.89 -26.51
CA GLY A 388 -6.96 -22.99 -25.76
C GLY A 388 -7.96 -22.50 -24.72
N PRO A 389 -8.34 -23.36 -23.76
CA PRO A 389 -9.22 -22.97 -22.65
C PRO A 389 -8.61 -21.82 -21.84
N ILE A 390 -9.44 -20.88 -21.46
CA ILE A 390 -9.06 -19.76 -20.57
C ILE A 390 -9.84 -19.85 -19.25
N THR A 391 -9.18 -19.43 -18.19
CA THR A 391 -9.73 -19.50 -16.83
C THR A 391 -9.92 -18.11 -16.24
N VAL A 392 -10.65 -18.02 -15.14
CA VAL A 392 -10.76 -16.78 -14.34
C VAL A 392 -9.38 -16.22 -14.02
N GLY A 393 -8.43 -17.06 -13.59
CA GLY A 393 -7.06 -16.64 -13.25
C GLY A 393 -6.29 -16.03 -14.42
N ASP A 394 -6.56 -16.46 -15.66
CA ASP A 394 -5.92 -15.90 -16.84
C ASP A 394 -6.35 -14.46 -17.10
N MET A 395 -7.58 -14.07 -16.71
CA MET A 395 -8.04 -12.67 -16.83
C MET A 395 -7.23 -11.73 -15.94
N PHE A 396 -6.87 -12.15 -14.73
CA PHE A 396 -5.98 -11.36 -13.86
C PHE A 396 -4.57 -11.19 -14.44
N SER A 397 -4.14 -12.08 -15.33
CA SER A 397 -2.85 -11.93 -16.05
C SER A 397 -2.91 -10.86 -17.14
N LEU A 398 -4.09 -10.61 -17.71
CA LEU A 398 -4.32 -9.55 -18.70
C LEU A 398 -4.60 -8.21 -18.04
N TYR A 399 -5.52 -8.21 -17.06
CA TYR A 399 -5.97 -7.00 -16.39
C TYR A 399 -6.22 -7.28 -14.91
N LYS A 400 -5.29 -6.84 -14.05
CA LYS A 400 -5.25 -7.21 -12.62
C LYS A 400 -5.90 -6.21 -11.68
N TYR A 401 -6.27 -5.01 -12.17
CA TYR A 401 -6.85 -3.95 -11.35
C TYR A 401 -8.36 -3.82 -11.57
N GLU A 402 -9.09 -3.48 -10.52
CA GLU A 402 -10.53 -3.17 -10.56
C GLU A 402 -10.75 -1.71 -10.97
N ASN A 403 -10.39 -1.36 -12.20
CA ASN A 403 -10.55 0.00 -12.69
C ASN A 403 -12.00 0.31 -13.07
N GLN A 404 -12.41 1.56 -12.88
CA GLN A 404 -13.70 2.07 -13.34
C GLN A 404 -13.58 2.52 -14.80
N LEU A 405 -14.61 2.20 -15.59
CA LEU A 405 -14.70 2.60 -16.98
C LEU A 405 -15.43 3.94 -17.10
N TYR A 406 -14.74 4.98 -17.55
CA TYR A 406 -15.27 6.31 -17.71
C TYR A 406 -15.64 6.61 -19.16
N VAL A 407 -16.76 7.32 -19.36
CA VAL A 407 -17.16 7.86 -20.65
C VAL A 407 -17.11 9.38 -20.60
N MET A 408 -16.32 9.97 -21.48
CA MET A 408 -16.10 11.40 -21.55
C MET A 408 -16.48 11.95 -22.95
N ARG A 409 -16.89 13.22 -23.00
CA ARG A 409 -17.09 13.91 -24.28
C ARG A 409 -15.85 14.71 -24.59
N LEU A 410 -15.16 14.36 -25.67
CA LEU A 410 -13.94 15.00 -26.13
C LEU A 410 -14.09 15.49 -27.57
N THR A 411 -13.39 16.55 -27.92
CA THR A 411 -13.22 17.01 -29.30
C THR A 411 -12.11 16.23 -30.00
N GLY A 412 -12.12 16.19 -31.34
CA GLY A 412 -11.03 15.54 -32.10
C GLY A 412 -9.64 16.11 -31.81
N LYS A 413 -9.56 17.41 -31.46
CA LYS A 413 -8.30 18.03 -31.03
C LYS A 413 -7.80 17.48 -29.69
N GLU A 414 -8.70 17.31 -28.73
CA GLU A 414 -8.36 16.73 -27.40
C GLU A 414 -7.94 15.27 -27.55
N ILE A 415 -8.65 14.48 -28.37
CA ILE A 415 -8.29 13.09 -28.69
C ILE A 415 -6.88 13.03 -29.31
N LYS A 416 -6.60 13.89 -30.30
CA LYS A 416 -5.26 13.95 -30.88
C LYS A 416 -4.20 14.31 -29.86
N ASN A 417 -4.45 15.34 -29.04
CA ASN A 417 -3.52 15.78 -28.01
C ASN A 417 -3.24 14.67 -26.97
N TYR A 418 -4.27 13.93 -26.59
CA TYR A 418 -4.16 12.81 -25.67
C TYR A 418 -3.27 11.70 -26.25
N LEU A 419 -3.51 11.29 -27.49
CA LEU A 419 -2.69 10.29 -28.17
C LEU A 419 -1.23 10.79 -28.36
N GLU A 420 -1.03 12.05 -28.72
CA GLU A 420 0.31 12.66 -28.81
C GLU A 420 1.04 12.58 -27.46
N MET A 421 0.36 12.88 -26.35
CA MET A 421 0.91 12.75 -25.01
C MET A 421 1.27 11.29 -24.71
N SER A 422 0.33 10.36 -24.91
CA SER A 422 0.53 8.94 -24.67
C SER A 422 1.75 8.41 -25.45
N TYR A 423 1.76 8.56 -26.78
CA TYR A 423 2.86 8.06 -27.60
C TYR A 423 4.21 8.75 -27.29
N ASN A 424 4.21 9.98 -26.81
CA ASN A 424 5.44 10.64 -26.36
C ASN A 424 6.02 10.06 -25.06
N LEU A 425 5.19 9.40 -24.25
CA LEU A 425 5.65 8.75 -23.02
C LEU A 425 6.46 7.46 -23.29
N TRP A 426 6.19 6.76 -24.39
CA TRP A 426 6.78 5.44 -24.64
C TRP A 426 7.49 5.26 -25.96
N THR A 427 7.25 6.12 -26.98
CA THR A 427 7.97 6.06 -28.25
C THR A 427 9.07 7.11 -28.34
N ASN A 428 10.23 6.69 -28.82
CA ASN A 428 11.32 7.59 -29.15
C ASN A 428 10.96 8.52 -30.32
N THR A 429 11.74 9.58 -30.53
CA THR A 429 11.78 10.31 -31.79
C THR A 429 12.96 9.78 -32.58
N MET A 430 12.69 8.79 -33.46
CA MET A 430 13.71 8.09 -34.22
C MET A 430 14.31 8.99 -35.29
N LYS A 431 15.65 9.01 -35.39
CA LYS A 431 16.42 9.72 -36.42
C LYS A 431 17.00 8.75 -37.43
N SER A 432 17.08 7.48 -37.10
CA SER A 432 17.62 6.37 -37.89
C SER A 432 16.78 5.13 -37.69
N PRO A 433 16.70 4.22 -38.68
CA PRO A 433 16.09 2.89 -38.50
C PRO A 433 16.76 2.03 -37.41
N ASP A 434 17.99 2.34 -37.04
CA ASP A 434 18.74 1.63 -36.00
C ASP A 434 18.44 2.16 -34.58
N ASP A 435 17.68 3.25 -34.45
CA ASP A 435 17.29 3.78 -33.15
C ASP A 435 16.25 2.87 -32.47
N HIS A 436 16.30 2.79 -31.15
CA HIS A 436 15.24 2.11 -30.38
C HIS A 436 13.90 2.82 -30.57
N LEU A 437 12.88 2.04 -30.92
CA LEU A 437 11.50 2.55 -31.00
C LEU A 437 10.99 3.00 -29.64
N LEU A 438 11.28 2.22 -28.59
CA LEU A 438 10.76 2.43 -27.24
C LEU A 438 11.74 3.29 -26.42
N LEU A 439 11.18 4.17 -25.55
CA LEU A 439 11.95 4.94 -24.59
C LEU A 439 12.30 4.05 -23.40
N LEU A 440 13.56 3.60 -23.38
CA LEU A 440 14.09 2.78 -22.29
C LEU A 440 14.72 3.66 -21.21
N SER A 441 14.72 3.16 -19.96
CA SER A 441 15.43 3.78 -18.85
C SER A 441 16.92 3.47 -18.95
N ASN A 442 17.75 4.48 -18.69
CA ASN A 442 19.20 4.28 -18.48
C ASN A 442 19.52 3.89 -17.03
N ASP A 443 18.54 3.89 -16.15
CA ASP A 443 18.71 3.51 -14.75
C ASP A 443 18.67 1.98 -14.62
N THR A 444 19.80 1.41 -14.27
CA THR A 444 19.97 -0.03 -14.05
C THR A 444 19.50 -0.49 -12.67
N ARG A 445 19.06 0.44 -11.81
CA ARG A 445 18.42 0.09 -10.53
C ARG A 445 17.09 -0.57 -10.84
N ASP A 446 16.83 -1.68 -10.17
CA ASP A 446 15.63 -2.48 -10.37
C ASP A 446 14.37 -1.64 -10.17
N ASP A 447 13.76 -1.26 -11.27
CA ASP A 447 12.43 -0.69 -11.30
C ASP A 447 11.49 -1.72 -11.93
N SER A 448 11.12 -2.72 -11.15
CA SER A 448 10.22 -3.79 -11.57
C SER A 448 8.87 -3.27 -12.07
N GLN A 449 8.45 -2.08 -11.64
CA GLN A 449 7.18 -1.45 -12.07
C GLN A 449 7.29 -0.84 -13.46
N ARG A 450 8.44 -0.28 -13.84
CA ARG A 450 8.66 0.32 -15.17
C ARG A 450 9.08 -0.67 -16.25
N LEU A 451 9.42 -1.89 -15.88
CA LEU A 451 9.83 -2.96 -16.82
C LEU A 451 10.99 -2.56 -17.75
N GLY A 452 11.86 -1.66 -17.32
CA GLY A 452 12.94 -1.10 -18.11
C GLY A 452 12.56 0.09 -19.00
N PHE A 453 11.30 0.52 -18.99
CA PHE A 453 10.86 1.73 -19.69
C PHE A 453 11.21 2.99 -18.90
N LYS A 454 11.30 4.12 -19.61
CA LYS A 454 11.50 5.43 -19.00
C LYS A 454 10.27 5.86 -18.17
N ASN A 455 9.07 5.52 -18.63
CA ASN A 455 7.79 5.84 -18.01
C ASN A 455 6.98 4.58 -17.73
N PHE A 456 5.91 4.68 -16.96
CA PHE A 456 5.04 3.57 -16.61
C PHE A 456 4.16 3.14 -17.79
N SER A 457 4.13 1.83 -18.09
CA SER A 457 3.40 1.28 -19.24
C SER A 457 1.88 1.43 -19.16
N PHE A 458 1.31 1.60 -17.96
CA PHE A 458 -0.11 1.87 -17.79
C PHE A 458 -0.57 3.26 -18.28
N ASN A 459 0.37 4.11 -18.73
CA ASN A 459 0.10 5.39 -19.40
C ASN A 459 0.32 5.32 -20.94
N PHE A 460 0.51 4.12 -21.51
CA PHE A 460 0.82 3.95 -22.93
C PHE A 460 -0.45 3.57 -23.72
N ASP A 461 -1.43 4.47 -23.66
CA ASP A 461 -2.72 4.24 -24.30
C ASP A 461 -2.63 4.20 -25.80
N SER A 462 -3.31 3.21 -26.37
CA SER A 462 -3.72 3.14 -27.78
C SER A 462 -5.21 3.41 -27.90
N ALA A 463 -5.72 3.58 -29.11
CA ALA A 463 -7.14 3.83 -29.33
C ALA A 463 -7.77 2.84 -30.31
N ALA A 464 -9.06 2.58 -30.13
CA ALA A 464 -9.93 1.98 -31.14
C ALA A 464 -11.14 2.87 -31.43
N GLY A 465 -11.81 2.64 -32.57
CA GLY A 465 -12.89 3.49 -33.05
C GLY A 465 -12.44 4.59 -34.02
N ILE A 466 -11.13 4.76 -34.16
CA ILE A 466 -10.48 5.64 -35.13
C ILE A 466 -9.35 4.90 -35.87
N ASP A 467 -9.14 5.27 -37.14
CA ASP A 467 -7.99 4.87 -37.93
C ASP A 467 -6.95 6.00 -37.83
N TYR A 468 -5.75 5.68 -37.35
CA TYR A 468 -4.69 6.64 -37.17
C TYR A 468 -3.31 6.03 -37.40
N GLU A 469 -2.37 6.87 -37.69
CA GLU A 469 -0.95 6.53 -37.88
C GLU A 469 -0.09 7.28 -36.85
N VAL A 470 1.00 6.63 -36.45
CA VAL A 470 2.01 7.23 -35.55
C VAL A 470 3.36 7.29 -36.25
N ASP A 471 3.76 8.48 -36.67
CA ASP A 471 5.07 8.72 -37.26
C ASP A 471 6.09 9.00 -36.15
N VAL A 472 6.84 7.98 -35.79
CA VAL A 472 7.85 8.04 -34.71
C VAL A 472 9.10 8.87 -35.09
N THR A 473 9.22 9.33 -36.33
CA THR A 473 10.30 10.23 -36.72
C THR A 473 9.99 11.71 -36.40
N LYS A 474 8.72 12.01 -36.10
CA LYS A 474 8.25 13.37 -35.81
C LYS A 474 8.43 13.73 -34.32
N PRO A 475 8.59 15.00 -34.01
CA PRO A 475 8.60 15.48 -32.64
C PRO A 475 7.22 15.38 -32.00
N TYR A 476 7.15 15.50 -30.68
CA TYR A 476 5.92 15.61 -29.90
C TYR A 476 4.96 16.67 -30.48
N GLY A 477 3.70 16.32 -30.56
CA GLY A 477 2.63 17.13 -31.13
C GLY A 477 2.44 16.95 -32.65
N GLN A 478 3.31 16.18 -33.32
CA GLN A 478 3.26 15.89 -34.75
C GLN A 478 3.35 14.41 -35.10
N LYS A 479 3.40 13.52 -34.07
CA LYS A 479 3.52 12.07 -34.28
C LYS A 479 2.23 11.43 -34.76
N VAL A 480 1.07 11.88 -34.23
CA VAL A 480 -0.22 11.25 -34.47
C VAL A 480 -0.97 11.93 -35.62
N ASN A 481 -1.35 11.14 -36.61
CA ASN A 481 -2.22 11.54 -37.72
C ASN A 481 -3.52 10.73 -37.67
N ILE A 482 -4.63 11.35 -37.26
CA ILE A 482 -5.95 10.72 -37.29
C ILE A 482 -6.50 10.81 -38.72
N ILE A 483 -6.80 9.68 -39.33
CA ILE A 483 -7.24 9.57 -40.72
C ILE A 483 -8.76 9.73 -40.79
N LYS A 484 -9.50 8.96 -40.01
CA LYS A 484 -10.97 8.95 -40.00
C LYS A 484 -11.52 8.22 -38.78
N MET A 485 -12.82 8.31 -38.56
CA MET A 485 -13.54 7.40 -37.68
C MET A 485 -13.60 6.01 -38.33
N SER A 486 -13.47 4.92 -37.54
CA SER A 486 -13.50 3.55 -38.09
C SER A 486 -14.87 3.11 -38.59
N ASN A 487 -15.93 3.81 -38.17
CA ASN A 487 -17.32 3.56 -38.63
C ASN A 487 -17.73 4.38 -39.87
N GLY A 488 -16.82 5.09 -40.47
CA GLY A 488 -17.04 5.92 -41.67
C GLY A 488 -17.27 7.37 -41.32
#